data_6ea095a99e2baac9cf575c227fa22c96
#
_entry.id   6ea095a99e2baac9cf575c227fa22c96
#
_cell.length_a   1.000
_cell.length_b   1.000
_cell.length_c   1.000
_cell.angle_alpha   90.00
_cell.angle_beta   90.00
_cell.angle_gamma   90.00
#
_symmetry.space_group_name_H-M   'P 1'
#
loop_
_entity.id
_entity.type
_entity.pdbx_description
1 polymer ?
#
loop_
_entity_poly.entity_id
_entity_poly.type
_entity_poly.pdbx_seq_one_letter_code
_entity_poly.pdbx_strand_id
1 'polypeptide(L)'
;FITAGAAFIVSFLIATLNHFGGFVAMLLVMCLVAFVIINNNRKFKQKREQDNVDTLFRQLVRSHDKAETWDLLIQHVRRTQGDVLTFTRDTFRNITQGLMHENMKQLRTAAHAIEDEKGIWKRYRRKEIVGMRKIDYLLAVEKNTWFHLGCNSSTQLIYGLKRMLEPCIEHVDNNFKPLPQDYIDELIPLCNDVDKFLEEARRMITTGDFDGADAVSYT
;
A
#
# COMPACT_ATOMS: atom_id res chain seq x y z
N PHE A 1 -4.29 29.87 -23.00
CA PHE A 1 -3.14 30.05 -23.91
C PHE A 1 -2.02 29.01 -23.67
N ILE A 2 -1.68 28.65 -22.43
CA ILE A 2 -0.62 27.68 -22.10
C ILE A 2 -0.93 26.27 -22.60
N THR A 3 -2.19 25.82 -22.51
CA THR A 3 -2.63 24.50 -22.96
C THR A 3 -2.60 24.35 -24.49
N ALA A 4 -2.95 25.41 -25.22
CA ALA A 4 -2.91 25.41 -26.69
C ALA A 4 -1.46 25.38 -27.21
N GLY A 5 -0.54 26.13 -26.58
CA GLY A 5 0.89 26.11 -26.90
C GLY A 5 1.54 24.75 -26.63
N ALA A 6 1.23 24.14 -25.51
CA ALA A 6 1.72 22.80 -25.17
C ALA A 6 1.21 21.73 -26.16
N ALA A 7 -0.07 21.79 -26.53
CA ALA A 7 -0.66 20.87 -27.51
C ALA A 7 0.01 21.02 -28.89
N PHE A 8 0.30 22.25 -29.32
CA PHE A 8 0.97 22.51 -30.60
C PHE A 8 2.40 21.94 -30.62
N ILE A 9 3.17 22.15 -29.55
CA ILE A 9 4.55 21.63 -29.43
C ILE A 9 4.55 20.10 -29.47
N VAL A 10 3.63 19.45 -28.73
CA VAL A 10 3.53 17.99 -28.72
C VAL A 10 3.14 17.45 -30.09
N SER A 11 2.16 18.07 -30.76
CA SER A 11 1.73 17.66 -32.10
C SER A 11 2.84 17.84 -33.14
N PHE A 12 3.60 18.92 -33.06
CA PHE A 12 4.74 19.18 -33.95
C PHE A 12 5.85 18.14 -33.74
N LEU A 13 6.17 17.80 -32.50
CA LEU A 13 7.16 16.76 -32.17
C LEU A 13 6.74 15.39 -32.69
N ILE A 14 5.47 15.01 -32.53
CA ILE A 14 4.92 13.73 -33.03
C ILE A 14 4.97 13.71 -34.57
N ALA A 15 4.60 14.79 -35.24
CA ALA A 15 4.64 14.89 -36.70
C ALA A 15 6.06 14.76 -37.25
N THR A 16 7.03 15.42 -36.60
CA THR A 16 8.46 15.37 -36.98
C THR A 16 9.04 13.96 -36.77
N LEU A 17 8.74 13.33 -35.65
CA LEU A 17 9.13 11.95 -35.37
C LEU A 17 8.55 10.95 -36.37
N ASN A 18 7.31 11.17 -36.79
CA ASN A 18 6.65 10.30 -37.78
C ASN A 18 7.26 10.49 -39.19
N HIS A 19 7.67 11.70 -39.51
CA HIS A 19 8.31 11.99 -40.80
C HIS A 19 9.68 11.34 -40.95
N PHE A 20 10.51 11.35 -39.89
CA PHE A 20 11.87 10.82 -39.90
C PHE A 20 11.99 9.36 -39.49
N GLY A 21 11.08 8.84 -38.66
CA GLY A 21 11.18 7.51 -38.04
C GLY A 21 10.24 6.45 -38.59
N GLY A 22 9.33 6.80 -39.48
CA GLY A 22 8.38 5.86 -40.07
C GLY A 22 7.53 5.08 -39.05
N PHE A 23 7.09 3.88 -39.43
CA PHE A 23 6.19 3.02 -38.62
C PHE A 23 6.78 2.64 -37.25
N VAL A 24 8.11 2.47 -37.15
CA VAL A 24 8.79 2.10 -35.89
C VAL A 24 8.72 3.21 -34.86
N ALA A 25 8.86 4.48 -35.25
CA ALA A 25 8.74 5.61 -34.35
C ALA A 25 7.30 5.76 -33.81
N MET A 26 6.30 5.49 -34.64
CA MET A 26 4.90 5.50 -34.22
C MET A 26 4.59 4.42 -33.19
N LEU A 27 5.12 3.21 -33.35
CA LEU A 27 5.01 2.13 -32.36
C LEU A 27 5.66 2.49 -31.03
N LEU A 28 6.86 3.09 -31.05
CA LEU A 28 7.54 3.51 -29.83
C LEU A 28 6.75 4.60 -29.08
N VAL A 29 6.19 5.57 -29.77
CA VAL A 29 5.33 6.61 -29.17
C VAL A 29 4.07 5.99 -28.57
N MET A 30 3.41 5.06 -29.25
CA MET A 30 2.25 4.33 -28.74
C MET A 30 2.59 3.52 -27.47
N CYS A 31 3.72 2.81 -27.46
CA CYS A 31 4.19 2.08 -26.28
C CYS A 31 4.50 3.03 -25.11
N LEU A 32 5.10 4.18 -25.38
CA LEU A 32 5.42 5.18 -24.36
C LEU A 32 4.14 5.80 -23.77
N VAL A 33 3.17 6.13 -24.60
CA VAL A 33 1.86 6.64 -24.17
C VAL A 33 1.11 5.58 -23.35
N ALA A 34 1.08 4.33 -23.79
CA ALA A 34 0.48 3.22 -23.05
C ALA A 34 1.17 3.03 -21.70
N PHE A 35 2.50 3.07 -21.65
CA PHE A 35 3.28 2.98 -20.41
C PHE A 35 2.95 4.13 -19.44
N VAL A 36 2.87 5.36 -19.94
CA VAL A 36 2.50 6.54 -19.11
C VAL A 36 1.08 6.39 -18.57
N ILE A 37 0.13 5.94 -19.40
CA ILE A 37 -1.26 5.72 -18.98
C ILE A 37 -1.35 4.64 -17.89
N ILE A 38 -0.67 3.52 -18.09
CA ILE A 38 -0.66 2.41 -17.11
C ILE A 38 -0.02 2.85 -15.78
N ASN A 39 1.10 3.56 -15.85
CA ASN A 39 1.80 4.06 -14.66
C ASN A 39 0.98 5.14 -13.93
N ASN A 40 0.33 6.01 -14.67
CA ASN A 40 -0.54 7.04 -14.10
C ASN A 40 -1.83 6.46 -13.51
N ASN A 41 -2.36 5.39 -14.11
CA ASN A 41 -3.57 4.71 -13.62
C ASN A 41 -3.32 4.00 -12.27
N ARG A 42 -2.11 3.50 -12.03
CA ARG A 42 -1.70 2.96 -10.71
C ARG A 42 -1.67 4.06 -9.64
N LYS A 43 -1.11 5.23 -9.96
CA LYS A 43 -1.12 6.40 -9.06
C LYS A 43 -2.54 6.95 -8.84
N PHE A 44 -3.41 6.86 -9.84
CA PHE A 44 -4.80 7.30 -9.75
C PHE A 44 -5.65 6.39 -8.85
N LYS A 45 -5.41 5.07 -8.85
CA LYS A 45 -6.06 4.14 -7.92
C LYS A 45 -5.72 4.46 -6.47
N GLN A 46 -4.43 4.63 -6.14
CA GLN A 46 -3.99 4.99 -4.79
C GLN A 46 -4.58 6.34 -4.34
N LYS A 47 -4.63 7.33 -5.24
CA LYS A 47 -5.22 8.64 -4.95
C LYS A 47 -6.73 8.57 -4.72
N ARG A 48 -7.44 7.72 -5.47
CA ARG A 48 -8.89 7.52 -5.35
C ARG A 48 -9.25 6.77 -4.05
N GLU A 49 -8.42 5.86 -3.58
CA GLU A 49 -8.58 5.19 -2.29
C GLU A 49 -8.33 6.16 -1.13
N GLN A 50 -7.32 7.01 -1.19
CA GLN A 50 -7.11 8.09 -0.23
C GLN A 50 -8.27 9.09 -0.22
N ASP A 51 -8.82 9.48 -1.38
CA ASP A 51 -9.97 10.37 -1.48
C ASP A 51 -11.23 9.77 -0.82
N ASN A 52 -11.43 8.46 -0.91
CA ASN A 52 -12.54 7.76 -0.26
C ASN A 52 -12.39 7.72 1.28
N VAL A 53 -11.18 7.48 1.77
CA VAL A 53 -10.88 7.52 3.21
C VAL A 53 -11.07 8.93 3.76
N ASP A 54 -10.66 9.95 3.01
CA ASP A 54 -10.88 11.35 3.38
C ASP A 54 -12.36 11.74 3.36
N THR A 55 -13.16 11.12 2.50
CA THR A 55 -14.61 11.33 2.44
C THR A 55 -15.30 10.75 3.67
N LEU A 56 -14.97 9.50 4.05
CA LEU A 56 -15.49 8.89 5.29
C LEU A 56 -15.13 9.72 6.52
N PHE A 57 -13.89 10.16 6.62
CA PHE A 57 -13.48 11.01 7.74
C PHE A 57 -14.21 12.35 7.76
N ARG A 58 -14.47 12.99 6.61
CA ARG A 58 -15.25 14.22 6.54
C ARG A 58 -16.70 14.02 6.97
N GLN A 59 -17.32 12.89 6.61
CA GLN A 59 -18.65 12.52 7.08
C GLN A 59 -18.65 12.32 8.59
N LEU A 60 -17.70 11.57 9.14
CA LEU A 60 -17.51 11.34 10.57
C LEU A 60 -17.39 12.68 11.34
N VAL A 61 -16.60 13.63 10.83
CA VAL A 61 -16.42 14.93 11.48
C VAL A 61 -17.71 15.77 11.45
N ARG A 62 -18.55 15.62 10.42
CA ARG A 62 -19.81 16.38 10.26
C ARG A 62 -20.99 15.75 10.99
N SER A 63 -20.94 14.44 11.26
CA SER A 63 -22.02 13.78 11.99
C SER A 63 -22.18 14.32 13.41
N HIS A 64 -23.43 14.52 13.81
CA HIS A 64 -23.84 14.94 15.16
C HIS A 64 -24.46 13.78 15.95
N ASP A 65 -24.79 12.68 15.25
CA ASP A 65 -25.27 11.45 15.89
C ASP A 65 -24.09 10.59 16.33
N LYS A 66 -24.07 10.22 17.61
CA LYS A 66 -22.99 9.42 18.20
C LYS A 66 -22.95 7.98 17.66
N ALA A 67 -24.11 7.39 17.36
CA ALA A 67 -24.21 6.05 16.80
C ALA A 67 -23.68 6.03 15.36
N GLU A 68 -24.10 6.96 14.52
CA GLU A 68 -23.59 7.13 13.16
C GLU A 68 -22.07 7.41 13.16
N THR A 69 -21.60 8.23 14.10
CA THR A 69 -20.17 8.54 14.24
C THR A 69 -19.36 7.30 14.56
N TRP A 70 -19.88 6.38 15.39
CA TRP A 70 -19.24 5.11 15.69
C TRP A 70 -19.14 4.20 14.48
N ASP A 71 -20.23 4.04 13.73
CA ASP A 71 -20.24 3.21 12.52
C ASP A 71 -19.28 3.72 11.46
N LEU A 72 -19.24 5.04 11.25
CA LEU A 72 -18.29 5.67 10.34
C LEU A 72 -16.84 5.50 10.80
N LEU A 73 -16.58 5.55 12.12
CA LEU A 73 -15.26 5.32 12.69
C LEU A 73 -14.79 3.87 12.47
N ILE A 74 -15.66 2.89 12.73
CA ILE A 74 -15.35 1.47 12.47
C ILE A 74 -15.03 1.24 10.98
N GLN A 75 -15.86 1.76 10.09
CA GLN A 75 -15.64 1.66 8.66
C GLN A 75 -14.29 2.28 8.25
N HIS A 76 -13.95 3.45 8.80
CA HIS A 76 -12.68 4.12 8.56
C HIS A 76 -11.50 3.26 9.05
N VAL A 77 -11.56 2.76 10.29
CA VAL A 77 -10.51 1.93 10.89
C VAL A 77 -10.32 0.62 10.13
N ARG A 78 -11.41 -0.10 9.81
CA ARG A 78 -11.34 -1.34 9.02
C ARG A 78 -10.68 -1.11 7.67
N ARG A 79 -11.01 -0.02 7.02
CA ARG A 79 -10.44 0.32 5.72
C ARG A 79 -8.95 0.64 5.84
N THR A 80 -8.56 1.53 6.74
CA THR A 80 -7.16 1.93 6.92
C THR A 80 -6.27 0.78 7.37
N GLN A 81 -6.77 -0.12 8.22
CA GLN A 81 -6.04 -1.33 8.60
C GLN A 81 -5.96 -2.34 7.44
N GLY A 82 -7.02 -2.49 6.65
CA GLY A 82 -7.01 -3.28 5.42
C GLY A 82 -5.99 -2.78 4.40
N ASP A 83 -5.86 -1.45 4.24
CA ASP A 83 -4.87 -0.82 3.37
C ASP A 83 -3.43 -1.12 3.86
N VAL A 84 -3.17 -1.04 5.17
CA VAL A 84 -1.87 -1.40 5.77
C VAL A 84 -1.54 -2.87 5.53
N LEU A 85 -2.50 -3.79 5.65
CA LEU A 85 -2.27 -5.22 5.38
C LEU A 85 -1.99 -5.48 3.91
N THR A 86 -2.70 -4.82 3.00
CA THR A 86 -2.42 -4.88 1.56
C THR A 86 -1.01 -4.38 1.26
N PHE A 87 -0.65 -3.23 1.80
CA PHE A 87 0.70 -2.67 1.68
C PHE A 87 1.76 -3.63 2.23
N THR A 88 1.51 -4.21 3.42
CA THR A 88 2.43 -5.15 4.07
C THR A 88 2.67 -6.37 3.18
N ARG A 89 1.61 -6.97 2.64
CA ARG A 89 1.69 -8.13 1.75
C ARG A 89 2.48 -7.83 0.48
N ASP A 90 2.15 -6.75 -0.20
CA ASP A 90 2.78 -6.38 -1.47
C ASP A 90 4.25 -6.00 -1.26
N THR A 91 4.57 -5.31 -0.17
CA THR A 91 5.94 -4.93 0.18
C THR A 91 6.76 -6.14 0.63
N PHE A 92 6.21 -7.05 1.43
CA PHE A 92 6.85 -8.31 1.80
C PHE A 92 7.24 -9.12 0.57
N ARG A 93 6.31 -9.28 -0.39
CA ARG A 93 6.57 -9.94 -1.67
C ARG A 93 7.68 -9.25 -2.46
N ASN A 94 7.68 -7.92 -2.51
CA ASN A 94 8.73 -7.16 -3.20
C ASN A 94 10.10 -7.33 -2.56
N ILE A 95 10.18 -7.39 -1.22
CA ILE A 95 11.44 -7.58 -0.50
C ILE A 95 11.98 -8.99 -0.74
N THR A 96 11.14 -10.01 -0.58
CA THR A 96 11.55 -11.42 -0.76
C THR A 96 11.99 -11.72 -2.20
N GLN A 97 11.23 -11.24 -3.18
CA GLN A 97 11.62 -11.36 -4.60
C GLN A 97 12.88 -10.56 -4.91
N GLY A 98 13.02 -9.35 -4.35
CA GLY A 98 14.20 -8.52 -4.51
C GLY A 98 15.46 -9.19 -3.98
N LEU A 99 15.36 -9.90 -2.85
CA LEU A 99 16.45 -10.69 -2.29
C LEU A 99 16.77 -11.93 -3.15
N MET A 100 15.75 -12.75 -3.46
CA MET A 100 15.93 -13.98 -4.25
C MET A 100 16.56 -13.74 -5.63
N HIS A 101 16.27 -12.60 -6.25
CA HIS A 101 16.77 -12.23 -7.58
C HIS A 101 17.89 -11.18 -7.55
N GLU A 102 18.44 -10.87 -6.38
CA GLU A 102 19.46 -9.84 -6.17
C GLU A 102 19.12 -8.48 -6.83
N ASN A 103 17.84 -8.13 -6.81
CA ASN A 103 17.34 -6.94 -7.48
C ASN A 103 17.37 -5.72 -6.55
N MET A 104 18.51 -5.04 -6.51
CA MET A 104 18.70 -3.82 -5.71
C MET A 104 17.67 -2.72 -6.02
N LYS A 105 17.25 -2.56 -7.28
CA LYS A 105 16.25 -1.56 -7.66
C LYS A 105 14.90 -1.85 -7.00
N GLN A 106 14.50 -3.11 -6.93
CA GLN A 106 13.26 -3.53 -6.28
C GLN A 106 13.32 -3.28 -4.77
N LEU A 107 14.44 -3.62 -4.12
CA LEU A 107 14.67 -3.36 -2.70
C LEU A 107 14.64 -1.86 -2.36
N ARG A 108 15.31 -1.01 -3.16
CA ARG A 108 15.26 0.44 -2.97
C ARG A 108 13.87 1.02 -3.19
N THR A 109 13.10 0.48 -4.14
CA THR A 109 11.70 0.87 -4.33
C THR A 109 10.85 0.52 -3.12
N ALA A 110 11.06 -0.66 -2.52
CA ALA A 110 10.41 -1.05 -1.27
C ALA A 110 10.78 -0.13 -0.10
N ALA A 111 12.06 0.31 -0.01
CA ALA A 111 12.50 1.26 1.01
C ALA A 111 11.76 2.60 0.93
N HIS A 112 11.64 3.17 -0.26
CA HIS A 112 10.88 4.41 -0.47
C HIS A 112 9.39 4.22 -0.14
N ALA A 113 8.79 3.11 -0.57
CA ALA A 113 7.40 2.81 -0.29
C ALA A 113 7.12 2.71 1.22
N ILE A 114 8.03 2.10 2.01
CA ILE A 114 7.91 2.00 3.47
C ILE A 114 7.96 3.39 4.13
N GLU A 115 8.86 4.28 3.69
CA GLU A 115 8.94 5.63 4.27
C GLU A 115 7.69 6.47 3.92
N ASP A 116 7.16 6.34 2.71
CA ASP A 116 5.90 6.98 2.31
C ASP A 116 4.72 6.47 3.14
N GLU A 117 4.62 5.15 3.33
CA GLU A 117 3.54 4.51 4.09
C GLU A 117 3.55 4.93 5.56
N LYS A 118 4.71 5.10 6.18
CA LYS A 118 4.80 5.68 7.54
C LYS A 118 4.14 7.05 7.63
N GLY A 119 4.30 7.87 6.59
CA GLY A 119 3.67 9.19 6.50
C GLY A 119 2.14 9.08 6.38
N ILE A 120 1.66 8.15 5.55
CA ILE A 120 0.23 7.85 5.35
C ILE A 120 -0.39 7.35 6.65
N TRP A 121 0.22 6.35 7.28
CA TRP A 121 -0.24 5.76 8.53
C TRP A 121 -0.32 6.78 9.67
N LYS A 122 0.66 7.68 9.80
CA LYS A 122 0.61 8.76 10.79
C LYS A 122 -0.61 9.68 10.59
N ARG A 123 -1.01 9.93 9.33
CA ARG A 123 -2.21 10.74 9.04
C ARG A 123 -3.48 9.99 9.40
N TYR A 124 -3.59 8.70 9.07
CA TYR A 124 -4.74 7.86 9.43
C TYR A 124 -4.92 7.79 10.93
N ARG A 125 -3.87 7.46 11.67
CA ARG A 125 -3.90 7.40 13.12
C ARG A 125 -4.38 8.70 13.78
N ARG A 126 -3.95 9.87 13.26
CA ARG A 126 -4.45 11.17 13.79
C ARG A 126 -5.95 11.35 13.56
N LYS A 127 -6.46 10.95 12.41
CA LYS A 127 -7.90 11.02 12.09
C LYS A 127 -8.69 10.09 12.99
N GLU A 128 -8.22 8.88 13.20
CA GLU A 128 -8.84 7.89 14.07
C GLU A 128 -8.89 8.37 15.53
N ILE A 129 -7.82 8.97 16.04
CA ILE A 129 -7.82 9.59 17.39
C ILE A 129 -8.87 10.70 17.50
N VAL A 130 -9.01 11.52 16.46
CA VAL A 130 -10.06 12.55 16.42
C VAL A 130 -11.45 11.91 16.41
N GLY A 131 -11.64 10.83 15.65
CA GLY A 131 -12.87 10.04 15.62
C GLY A 131 -13.23 9.48 17.00
N MET A 132 -12.28 8.88 17.70
CA MET A 132 -12.46 8.36 19.06
C MET A 132 -12.91 9.41 20.08
N ARG A 133 -12.53 10.66 19.89
CA ARG A 133 -12.97 11.77 20.76
C ARG A 133 -14.40 12.25 20.48
N LYS A 134 -14.97 11.87 19.35
CA LYS A 134 -16.31 12.28 18.93
C LYS A 134 -17.42 11.29 19.30
N ILE A 135 -17.09 10.03 19.51
CA ILE A 135 -18.05 9.01 19.94
C ILE A 135 -18.46 9.20 21.39
N ASP A 136 -19.42 8.39 21.83
CA ASP A 136 -19.84 8.42 23.23
C ASP A 136 -18.68 8.09 24.19
N TYR A 137 -18.60 8.78 25.32
CA TYR A 137 -17.50 8.64 26.29
C TYR A 137 -17.38 7.22 26.83
N LEU A 138 -18.50 6.60 27.22
CA LEU A 138 -18.49 5.24 27.76
C LEU A 138 -18.02 4.23 26.70
N LEU A 139 -18.50 4.35 25.48
CA LEU A 139 -18.10 3.54 24.35
C LEU A 139 -16.60 3.77 24.01
N ALA A 140 -16.15 5.01 24.05
CA ALA A 140 -14.74 5.32 23.82
C ALA A 140 -13.82 4.64 24.85
N VAL A 141 -14.21 4.64 26.12
CA VAL A 141 -13.46 3.96 27.19
C VAL A 141 -13.45 2.44 26.99
N GLU A 142 -14.62 1.85 26.67
CA GLU A 142 -14.76 0.41 26.42
C GLU A 142 -13.88 -0.05 25.24
N LYS A 143 -13.90 0.67 24.14
CA LYS A 143 -13.21 0.30 22.89
C LYS A 143 -11.76 0.81 22.79
N ASN A 144 -11.29 1.56 23.78
CA ASN A 144 -9.95 2.17 23.76
C ASN A 144 -8.83 1.15 23.61
N THR A 145 -8.88 0.03 24.32
CA THR A 145 -7.87 -1.04 24.25
C THR A 145 -7.83 -1.66 22.85
N TRP A 146 -8.98 -1.99 22.29
CA TRP A 146 -9.11 -2.54 20.93
C TRP A 146 -8.52 -1.58 19.89
N PHE A 147 -8.86 -0.30 19.99
CA PHE A 147 -8.37 0.73 19.09
C PHE A 147 -6.84 0.87 19.14
N HIS A 148 -6.28 0.98 20.36
CA HIS A 148 -4.83 1.10 20.53
C HIS A 148 -4.07 -0.15 20.10
N LEU A 149 -4.63 -1.33 20.30
CA LEU A 149 -4.04 -2.60 19.88
C LEU A 149 -3.94 -2.65 18.34
N GLY A 150 -5.03 -2.34 17.63
CA GLY A 150 -5.04 -2.27 16.17
C GLY A 150 -4.05 -1.25 15.59
N CYS A 151 -4.01 -0.04 16.18
CA CYS A 151 -3.04 0.99 15.79
C CYS A 151 -1.58 0.56 16.02
N ASN A 152 -1.32 -0.14 17.13
CA ASN A 152 0.02 -0.62 17.45
C ASN A 152 0.44 -1.75 16.51
N SER A 153 -0.44 -2.72 16.26
CA SER A 153 -0.19 -3.83 15.33
C SER A 153 0.13 -3.33 13.93
N SER A 154 -0.65 -2.41 13.38
CA SER A 154 -0.38 -1.78 12.07
C SER A 154 0.97 -1.06 12.04
N THR A 155 1.33 -0.38 13.13
CA THR A 155 2.63 0.28 13.26
C THR A 155 3.76 -0.75 13.26
N GLN A 156 3.62 -1.85 14.01
CA GLN A 156 4.62 -2.91 14.08
C GLN A 156 4.82 -3.63 12.74
N LEU A 157 3.76 -3.84 11.94
CA LEU A 157 3.86 -4.39 10.59
C LEU A 157 4.76 -3.53 9.70
N ILE A 158 4.53 -2.21 9.66
CA ILE A 158 5.33 -1.29 8.84
C ILE A 158 6.81 -1.26 9.31
N TYR A 159 7.06 -1.27 10.62
CA TYR A 159 8.42 -1.34 11.15
C TYR A 159 9.06 -2.71 10.95
N GLY A 160 8.28 -3.80 10.99
CA GLY A 160 8.74 -5.15 10.70
C GLY A 160 9.27 -5.27 9.27
N LEU A 161 8.54 -4.72 8.30
CA LEU A 161 9.00 -4.65 6.90
C LEU A 161 10.32 -3.91 6.76
N LYS A 162 10.50 -2.79 7.48
CA LYS A 162 11.77 -2.06 7.46
C LYS A 162 12.92 -2.90 7.99
N ARG A 163 12.73 -3.56 9.14
CA ARG A 163 13.75 -4.43 9.76
C ARG A 163 14.11 -5.63 8.87
N MET A 164 13.14 -6.15 8.13
CA MET A 164 13.37 -7.22 7.17
C MET A 164 14.13 -6.73 5.93
N LEU A 165 13.81 -5.52 5.46
CA LEU A 165 14.41 -4.93 4.26
C LEU A 165 15.89 -4.56 4.45
N GLU A 166 16.26 -4.03 5.63
CA GLU A 166 17.62 -3.55 5.89
C GLU A 166 18.70 -4.61 5.62
N PRO A 167 18.63 -5.84 6.18
CA PRO A 167 19.60 -6.89 5.88
C PRO A 167 19.54 -7.38 4.42
N CYS A 168 18.37 -7.33 3.77
CA CYS A 168 18.26 -7.69 2.36
C CYS A 168 19.00 -6.70 1.46
N ILE A 169 18.91 -5.41 1.74
CA ILE A 169 19.67 -4.37 1.04
C ILE A 169 21.16 -4.58 1.29
N GLU A 170 21.57 -4.78 2.53
CA GLU A 170 22.97 -4.99 2.90
C GLU A 170 23.56 -6.20 2.20
N HIS A 171 22.81 -7.31 2.11
CA HIS A 171 23.23 -8.52 1.40
C HIS A 171 23.55 -8.26 -0.07
N VAL A 172 22.64 -7.57 -0.77
CA VAL A 172 22.78 -7.33 -2.21
C VAL A 172 23.78 -6.20 -2.51
N ASP A 173 23.84 -5.15 -1.67
CA ASP A 173 24.74 -3.99 -1.86
C ASP A 173 26.21 -4.38 -1.64
N ASN A 174 26.49 -5.27 -0.69
CA ASN A 174 27.84 -5.78 -0.41
C ASN A 174 28.27 -6.93 -1.34
N ASN A 175 27.46 -7.29 -2.35
CA ASN A 175 27.73 -8.40 -3.27
C ASN A 175 28.08 -9.70 -2.52
N PHE A 176 27.35 -10.03 -1.47
CA PHE A 176 27.47 -11.32 -0.82
C PHE A 176 27.09 -12.43 -1.79
N LYS A 177 27.50 -13.67 -1.49
CA LYS A 177 27.16 -14.81 -2.35
C LYS A 177 25.63 -14.91 -2.49
N PRO A 178 25.13 -15.09 -3.74
CA PRO A 178 23.71 -15.32 -3.98
C PRO A 178 23.16 -16.43 -3.08
N LEU A 179 21.89 -16.33 -2.72
CA LEU A 179 21.22 -17.39 -1.99
C LEU A 179 21.31 -18.71 -2.80
N PRO A 180 21.77 -19.82 -2.18
CA PRO A 180 21.72 -21.13 -2.83
C PRO A 180 20.29 -21.49 -3.22
N GLN A 181 20.15 -22.23 -4.34
CA GLN A 181 18.83 -22.59 -4.87
C GLN A 181 17.99 -23.38 -3.85
N ASP A 182 18.61 -24.24 -3.08
CA ASP A 182 17.95 -25.05 -2.05
C ASP A 182 17.25 -24.16 -1.00
N TYR A 183 17.91 -23.07 -0.59
CA TYR A 183 17.30 -22.10 0.35
C TYR A 183 16.15 -21.31 -0.29
N ILE A 184 16.26 -20.98 -1.58
CA ILE A 184 15.18 -20.30 -2.32
C ILE A 184 13.97 -21.22 -2.40
N ASP A 185 14.17 -22.50 -2.71
CA ASP A 185 13.11 -23.50 -2.83
C ASP A 185 12.38 -23.73 -1.50
N GLU A 186 13.08 -23.64 -0.37
CA GLU A 186 12.48 -23.68 0.98
C GLU A 186 11.77 -22.37 1.35
N LEU A 187 12.29 -21.22 0.89
CA LEU A 187 11.72 -19.91 1.23
C LEU A 187 10.41 -19.61 0.50
N ILE A 188 10.26 -20.09 -0.74
CA ILE A 188 9.07 -19.84 -1.57
C ILE A 188 7.77 -20.32 -0.89
N PRO A 189 7.65 -21.56 -0.39
CA PRO A 189 6.47 -22.03 0.32
C PRO A 189 6.14 -21.15 1.53
N LEU A 190 7.14 -20.80 2.34
CA LEU A 190 6.98 -19.92 3.51
C LEU A 190 6.45 -18.53 3.11
N CYS A 191 7.00 -17.94 2.04
CA CYS A 191 6.50 -16.66 1.51
C CYS A 191 5.04 -16.75 1.05
N ASN A 192 4.65 -17.86 0.44
CA ASN A 192 3.27 -18.09 0.01
C ASN A 192 2.31 -18.24 1.20
N ASP A 193 2.74 -18.88 2.28
CA ASP A 193 1.91 -19.03 3.48
C ASP A 193 1.74 -17.69 4.21
N VAL A 194 2.81 -16.89 4.32
CA VAL A 194 2.71 -15.50 4.83
C VAL A 194 1.77 -14.66 3.96
N ASP A 195 1.82 -14.79 2.62
CA ASP A 195 0.93 -14.07 1.71
C ASP A 195 -0.54 -14.43 1.93
N LYS A 196 -0.84 -15.73 2.08
CA LYS A 196 -2.20 -16.22 2.38
C LYS A 196 -2.68 -15.73 3.74
N PHE A 197 -1.83 -15.81 4.76
CA PHE A 197 -2.13 -15.33 6.10
C PHE A 197 -2.49 -13.84 6.10
N LEU A 198 -1.68 -13.00 5.44
CA LEU A 198 -1.93 -11.56 5.36
C LEU A 198 -3.22 -11.24 4.58
N GLU A 199 -3.52 -12.00 3.51
CA GLU A 199 -4.76 -11.82 2.75
C GLU A 199 -5.99 -12.21 3.58
N GLU A 200 -5.92 -13.31 4.34
CA GLU A 200 -7.03 -13.73 5.19
C GLU A 200 -7.24 -12.75 6.36
N ALA A 201 -6.17 -12.29 7.00
CA ALA A 201 -6.24 -11.24 8.02
C ALA A 201 -6.87 -9.95 7.46
N ARG A 202 -6.52 -9.57 6.23
CA ARG A 202 -7.10 -8.42 5.54
C ARG A 202 -8.60 -8.63 5.32
N ARG A 203 -9.01 -9.81 4.85
CA ARG A 203 -10.42 -10.17 4.64
C ARG A 203 -11.20 -10.03 5.93
N MET A 204 -10.75 -10.66 7.00
CA MET A 204 -11.40 -10.62 8.31
C MET A 204 -11.58 -9.18 8.84
N ILE A 205 -10.53 -8.36 8.74
CA ILE A 205 -10.59 -6.97 9.21
C ILE A 205 -11.55 -6.14 8.36
N THR A 206 -11.50 -6.27 7.03
CA THR A 206 -12.31 -5.44 6.13
C THR A 206 -13.80 -5.84 6.16
N THR A 207 -14.11 -7.11 6.28
CA THR A 207 -15.50 -7.59 6.38
C THR A 207 -16.04 -7.47 7.81
N GLY A 208 -15.17 -7.56 8.82
CA GLY A 208 -15.54 -7.67 10.22
C GLY A 208 -16.06 -9.05 10.60
N ASP A 209 -15.83 -10.03 9.74
CA ASP A 209 -16.12 -11.44 9.96
C ASP A 209 -14.85 -12.14 10.45
N PHE A 210 -14.86 -12.53 11.72
CA PHE A 210 -13.73 -13.18 12.40
C PHE A 210 -13.99 -14.66 12.62
N ASP A 211 -15.02 -15.24 11.99
CA ASP A 211 -15.26 -16.67 12.04
C ASP A 211 -14.08 -17.42 11.42
N GLY A 212 -13.51 -18.35 12.16
CA GLY A 212 -12.30 -19.08 11.74
C GLY A 212 -10.96 -18.40 12.06
N ALA A 213 -10.93 -17.29 12.80
CA ALA A 213 -9.69 -16.62 13.20
C ALA A 213 -8.74 -17.56 13.97
N ASP A 214 -9.28 -18.47 14.78
CA ASP A 214 -8.50 -19.46 15.52
C ASP A 214 -7.78 -20.44 14.59
N ALA A 215 -8.39 -20.83 13.48
CA ALA A 215 -7.78 -21.74 12.50
C ALA A 215 -6.58 -21.07 11.78
N VAL A 216 -6.62 -19.75 11.60
CA VAL A 216 -5.54 -18.97 10.95
C VAL A 216 -4.35 -18.75 11.89
N SER A 217 -4.58 -18.78 13.21
CA SER A 217 -3.51 -18.56 14.19
C SER A 217 -2.61 -19.78 14.43
N TYR A 218 -3.01 -20.99 13.97
CA TYR A 218 -2.28 -22.24 14.16
C TYR A 218 -1.59 -22.79 12.90
N THR A 219 -1.68 -22.09 11.77
CA THR A 219 -0.96 -22.43 10.53
C THR A 219 0.31 -21.61 10.41
#